data_382183878793931d4fe9548e63611de8
#
_entry.id   382183878793931d4fe9548e63611de8
#
_cell.length_a   1.000
_cell.length_b   1.000
_cell.length_c   1.000
_cell.angle_alpha   90.00
_cell.angle_beta   90.00
_cell.angle_gamma   90.00
#
_symmetry.space_group_name_H-M   'P 1'
#
loop_
_entity.id
_entity.type
_entity.pdbx_description
1 polymer ?
#
loop_
_entity_poly.entity_id
_entity_poly.type
_entity_poly.pdbx_seq_one_letter_code
_entity_poly.pdbx_strand_id
1 'polypeptide(L)'
;MFTSTANVKHVTPIPAGIPALKAISLLQGHEFFIKCDPHMVHYEASPLSDKDPVPSVPAGRDVQPVVGAPPKCFVVTDRVHALPAGLWDSDVVSRYEFVDIARGVFVRIRSPLGVVMESVWEVREKGEGGAAGLELVEDIVITCSRLLIGTVKSTCDSGWQGIHLKMIDHLQNADGRA
;
A
#
# COMPACT_ATOMS: atom_id res chain seq x y z
N MET A 1 0.66 10.02 -25.48
CA MET A 1 1.01 8.68 -24.94
C MET A 1 -0.28 8.09 -24.40
N PHE A 2 -0.69 6.92 -24.88
CA PHE A 2 -1.96 6.33 -24.45
C PHE A 2 -1.80 5.74 -23.05
N THR A 3 -2.58 6.28 -22.10
CA THR A 3 -2.65 5.82 -20.71
C THR A 3 -3.65 4.67 -20.60
N SER A 4 -3.39 3.72 -19.74
CA SER A 4 -4.27 2.59 -19.42
C SER A 4 -4.40 2.48 -17.90
N THR A 5 -5.53 1.92 -17.47
CA THR A 5 -5.84 1.71 -16.04
C THR A 5 -6.13 0.23 -15.81
N ALA A 6 -5.66 -0.29 -14.69
CA ALA A 6 -5.96 -1.64 -14.21
C ALA A 6 -6.33 -1.60 -12.73
N ASN A 7 -7.24 -2.47 -12.33
CA ASN A 7 -7.64 -2.64 -10.93
C ASN A 7 -7.12 -3.98 -10.41
N VAL A 8 -6.65 -3.98 -9.17
CA VAL A 8 -6.17 -5.17 -8.45
C VAL A 8 -6.76 -5.13 -7.05
N LYS A 9 -7.19 -6.28 -6.55
CA LYS A 9 -7.73 -6.39 -5.19
C LYS A 9 -7.19 -7.64 -4.52
N HIS A 10 -6.68 -7.49 -3.31
CA HIS A 10 -6.19 -8.57 -2.49
C HIS A 10 -6.88 -8.56 -1.12
N VAL A 11 -7.16 -9.73 -0.58
CA VAL A 11 -7.85 -9.91 0.69
C VAL A 11 -7.15 -10.99 1.50
N THR A 12 -6.89 -10.69 2.77
CA THR A 12 -6.30 -11.66 3.71
C THR A 12 -7.10 -11.66 5.01
N PRO A 13 -7.55 -12.82 5.51
CA PRO A 13 -8.19 -12.90 6.81
C PRO A 13 -7.25 -12.43 7.93
N ILE A 14 -7.76 -11.60 8.83
CA ILE A 14 -7.06 -11.24 10.06
C ILE A 14 -7.38 -12.32 11.11
N PRO A 15 -6.37 -12.87 11.81
CA PRO A 15 -6.58 -13.88 12.83
C PRO A 15 -7.57 -13.44 13.92
N ALA A 16 -8.36 -14.41 14.42
CA ALA A 16 -9.30 -14.14 15.49
C ALA A 16 -8.62 -13.59 16.74
N GLY A 17 -9.31 -12.70 17.46
CA GLY A 17 -8.78 -12.07 18.68
C GLY A 17 -7.98 -10.79 18.45
N ILE A 18 -7.62 -10.45 17.22
CA ILE A 18 -6.96 -9.18 16.92
C ILE A 18 -8.01 -8.07 16.83
N PRO A 19 -7.93 -7.01 17.69
CA PRO A 19 -8.87 -5.90 17.62
C PRO A 19 -8.72 -5.10 16.32
N ALA A 20 -9.83 -4.64 15.74
CA ALA A 20 -9.82 -3.83 14.52
C ALA A 20 -8.93 -2.58 14.64
N LEU A 21 -8.99 -1.88 15.78
CA LEU A 21 -8.18 -0.69 16.03
C LEU A 21 -6.68 -0.98 15.98
N LYS A 22 -6.24 -2.15 16.43
CA LYS A 22 -4.83 -2.56 16.36
C LYS A 22 -4.38 -2.75 14.91
N ALA A 23 -5.19 -3.42 14.11
CA ALA A 23 -4.91 -3.62 12.69
C ALA A 23 -4.95 -2.29 11.90
N ILE A 24 -5.89 -1.38 12.21
CA ILE A 24 -5.96 -0.03 11.62
C ILE A 24 -4.70 0.76 11.99
N SER A 25 -4.29 0.77 13.25
CA SER A 25 -3.08 1.48 13.72
C SER A 25 -1.81 0.96 13.04
N LEU A 26 -1.76 -0.33 12.74
CA LEU A 26 -0.64 -0.92 11.99
C LEU A 26 -0.57 -0.34 10.57
N LEU A 27 -1.70 -0.23 9.87
CA LEU A 27 -1.76 0.35 8.53
C LEU A 27 -1.37 1.84 8.52
N GLN A 28 -1.68 2.57 9.59
CA GLN A 28 -1.32 3.98 9.77
C GLN A 28 0.14 4.16 10.28
N GLY A 29 0.84 3.08 10.57
CA GLY A 29 2.28 3.05 10.84
C GLY A 29 3.10 3.10 9.53
N HIS A 30 3.17 4.27 8.88
CA HIS A 30 3.65 4.42 7.50
C HIS A 30 5.06 3.87 7.26
N GLU A 31 5.99 4.04 8.21
CA GLU A 31 7.34 3.48 8.08
C GLU A 31 7.35 1.95 8.15
N PHE A 32 6.51 1.38 9.01
CA PHE A 32 6.33 -0.07 9.06
C PHE A 32 5.71 -0.58 7.75
N PHE A 33 4.70 0.14 7.24
CA PHE A 33 4.06 -0.16 5.97
C PHE A 33 5.10 -0.23 4.83
N ILE A 34 5.95 0.79 4.70
CA ILE A 34 7.03 0.83 3.70
C ILE A 34 7.98 -0.38 3.87
N LYS A 35 8.34 -0.73 5.10
CA LYS A 35 9.23 -1.86 5.41
C LYS A 35 8.60 -3.24 5.14
N CYS A 36 7.30 -3.31 4.89
CA CYS A 36 6.65 -4.56 4.52
C CYS A 36 6.99 -4.98 3.09
N ASP A 37 7.31 -4.05 2.20
CA ASP A 37 7.74 -4.39 0.84
C ASP A 37 9.13 -5.05 0.87
N PRO A 38 9.27 -6.30 0.37
CA PRO A 38 10.56 -7.00 0.33
C PRO A 38 11.57 -6.38 -0.63
N HIS A 39 11.12 -5.56 -1.56
CA HIS A 39 11.97 -4.88 -2.55
C HIS A 39 12.55 -3.55 -2.04
N MET A 40 12.00 -3.01 -0.95
CA MET A 40 12.45 -1.74 -0.36
C MET A 40 13.88 -1.86 0.16
N VAL A 41 14.77 -1.00 -0.35
CA VAL A 41 16.19 -0.92 0.07
C VAL A 41 16.50 0.35 0.84
N HIS A 42 15.77 1.43 0.61
CA HIS A 42 15.95 2.70 1.31
C HIS A 42 14.66 3.51 1.32
N TYR A 43 14.44 4.28 2.37
CA TYR A 43 13.39 5.29 2.42
C TYR A 43 13.81 6.47 3.28
N GLU A 44 13.25 7.64 2.98
CA GLU A 44 13.42 8.86 3.76
C GLU A 44 12.13 9.69 3.76
N ALA A 45 11.87 10.40 4.85
CA ALA A 45 10.75 11.32 4.92
C ALA A 45 10.97 12.48 3.94
N SER A 46 9.91 12.82 3.19
CA SER A 46 9.93 13.93 2.23
C SER A 46 8.84 14.93 2.62
N PRO A 47 9.16 15.97 3.38
CA PRO A 47 8.18 16.99 3.75
C PRO A 47 7.49 17.57 2.51
N LEU A 48 6.21 17.88 2.65
CA LEU A 48 5.48 18.60 1.61
C LEU A 48 6.09 20.00 1.48
N SER A 49 6.41 20.38 0.26
CA SER A 49 6.75 21.76 -0.07
C SER A 49 5.45 22.57 -0.24
N ASP A 50 5.48 23.86 0.05
CA ASP A 50 4.33 24.77 -0.17
C ASP A 50 3.89 24.81 -1.64
N LYS A 51 4.72 24.32 -2.57
CA LYS A 51 4.44 24.24 -4.00
C LYS A 51 3.79 22.92 -4.42
N ASP A 52 3.83 21.90 -3.58
CA ASP A 52 3.24 20.60 -3.87
C ASP A 52 1.75 20.59 -3.53
N PRO A 53 0.89 20.00 -4.37
CA PRO A 53 -0.49 19.80 -3.98
C PRO A 53 -0.55 18.88 -2.76
N VAL A 54 -1.36 19.26 -1.77
CA VAL A 54 -1.56 18.41 -0.57
C VAL A 54 -2.15 17.08 -1.01
N PRO A 55 -1.53 15.94 -0.63
CA PRO A 55 -2.08 14.64 -0.94
C PRO A 55 -3.50 14.48 -0.40
N SER A 56 -4.37 13.95 -1.22
CA SER A 56 -5.77 13.73 -0.88
C SER A 56 -6.28 12.45 -1.51
N VAL A 57 -7.29 11.86 -0.89
CA VAL A 57 -8.00 10.71 -1.46
C VAL A 57 -8.77 11.18 -2.69
N PRO A 58 -8.68 10.47 -3.84
CA PRO A 58 -9.44 10.83 -5.03
C PRO A 58 -10.94 10.78 -4.79
N ALA A 59 -11.67 11.72 -5.41
CA ALA A 59 -13.12 11.66 -5.47
C ALA A 59 -13.55 10.35 -6.17
N GLY A 60 -14.48 9.61 -5.58
CA GLY A 60 -14.92 8.29 -6.08
C GLY A 60 -14.33 7.09 -5.34
N ARG A 61 -13.37 7.30 -4.45
CA ARG A 61 -13.05 6.31 -3.41
C ARG A 61 -13.98 6.54 -2.22
N ASP A 62 -14.78 5.54 -1.89
CA ASP A 62 -15.74 5.60 -0.78
C ASP A 62 -15.03 5.36 0.57
N VAL A 63 -14.11 6.27 0.91
CA VAL A 63 -13.35 6.24 2.16
C VAL A 63 -13.28 7.63 2.78
N GLN A 64 -13.23 7.68 4.12
CA GLN A 64 -13.22 8.92 4.89
C GLN A 64 -11.83 9.20 5.45
N PRO A 65 -11.16 10.29 5.03
CA PRO A 65 -9.91 10.73 5.65
C PRO A 65 -10.09 11.05 7.13
N VAL A 66 -9.08 10.77 7.93
CA VAL A 66 -9.07 11.12 9.35
C VAL A 66 -8.87 12.63 9.49
N VAL A 67 -9.85 13.29 10.14
CA VAL A 67 -9.79 14.73 10.37
C VAL A 67 -8.62 15.07 11.32
N GLY A 68 -7.79 16.03 10.91
CA GLY A 68 -6.65 16.49 11.72
C GLY A 68 -5.38 15.63 11.60
N ALA A 69 -5.41 14.54 10.84
CA ALA A 69 -4.20 13.78 10.50
C ALA A 69 -3.56 14.35 9.21
N PRO A 70 -2.40 15.01 9.29
CA PRO A 70 -1.75 15.55 8.10
C PRO A 70 -1.21 14.42 7.22
N PRO A 71 -1.30 14.55 5.89
CA PRO A 71 -0.66 13.61 4.98
C PRO A 71 0.84 13.55 5.22
N LYS A 72 1.43 12.36 5.00
CA LYS A 72 2.88 12.16 5.09
C LYS A 72 3.42 11.65 3.76
N CYS A 73 4.60 12.14 3.41
CA CYS A 73 5.28 11.74 2.18
C CYS A 73 6.65 11.18 2.47
N PHE A 74 7.03 10.20 1.63
CA PHE A 74 8.35 9.57 1.67
C PHE A 74 8.88 9.42 0.25
N VAL A 75 10.20 9.45 0.14
CA VAL A 75 10.91 8.94 -1.04
C VAL A 75 11.35 7.54 -0.71
N VAL A 76 10.95 6.58 -1.52
CA VAL A 76 11.24 5.15 -1.32
C VAL A 76 12.01 4.64 -2.52
N THR A 77 13.08 3.91 -2.28
CA THR A 77 13.88 3.23 -3.29
C THR A 77 13.64 1.74 -3.19
N ASP A 78 13.12 1.16 -4.26
CA ASP A 78 12.88 -0.27 -4.41
C ASP A 78 13.86 -0.86 -5.41
N ARG A 79 14.42 -2.04 -5.09
CA ARG A 79 15.23 -2.80 -6.03
C ARG A 79 14.38 -3.79 -6.79
N VAL A 80 14.17 -3.54 -8.06
CA VAL A 80 13.35 -4.34 -8.93
C VAL A 80 14.23 -5.20 -9.84
N HIS A 81 13.98 -6.50 -9.83
CA HIS A 81 14.64 -7.45 -10.73
C HIS A 81 13.91 -7.43 -12.08
N ALA A 82 14.45 -6.67 -13.04
CA ALA A 82 13.79 -6.47 -14.33
C ALA A 82 13.89 -7.68 -15.29
N LEU A 83 14.81 -8.62 -15.02
CA LEU A 83 15.03 -9.82 -15.83
C LEU A 83 15.26 -11.06 -14.95
N PRO A 84 14.93 -12.27 -15.45
CA PRO A 84 15.29 -13.52 -14.77
C PRO A 84 16.78 -13.61 -14.50
N ALA A 85 17.16 -14.10 -13.31
CA ALA A 85 18.55 -14.39 -12.91
C ALA A 85 19.43 -13.19 -12.53
N GLY A 86 18.87 -12.07 -12.03
CA GLY A 86 19.69 -11.01 -11.40
C GLY A 86 20.62 -10.25 -12.35
N LEU A 87 20.39 -10.35 -13.65
CA LEU A 87 21.26 -9.75 -14.67
C LEU A 87 21.08 -8.21 -14.78
N TRP A 88 19.96 -7.68 -14.32
CA TRP A 88 19.68 -6.23 -14.32
C TRP A 88 18.79 -5.86 -13.13
N ASP A 89 19.43 -5.56 -12.02
CA ASP A 89 18.77 -4.92 -10.88
C ASP A 89 18.67 -3.42 -11.17
N SER A 90 17.49 -2.87 -11.07
CA SER A 90 17.26 -1.44 -11.18
C SER A 90 16.69 -0.89 -9.90
N ASP A 91 17.31 0.15 -9.39
CA ASP A 91 16.74 0.92 -8.28
C ASP A 91 15.67 1.86 -8.85
N VAL A 92 14.44 1.71 -8.36
CA VAL A 92 13.29 2.54 -8.70
C VAL A 92 13.00 3.48 -7.54
N VAL A 93 13.16 4.78 -7.77
CA VAL A 93 12.88 5.80 -6.77
C VAL A 93 11.46 6.32 -6.98
N SER A 94 10.62 6.14 -5.98
CA SER A 94 9.20 6.50 -6.02
C SER A 94 8.85 7.45 -4.88
N ARG A 95 7.84 8.30 -5.10
CA ARG A 95 7.23 9.12 -4.06
C ARG A 95 5.98 8.44 -3.54
N TYR A 96 5.96 8.19 -2.24
CA TYR A 96 4.82 7.65 -1.50
C TYR A 96 4.10 8.77 -0.77
N GLU A 97 2.80 8.86 -0.96
CA GLU A 97 1.92 9.83 -0.32
C GLU A 97 0.88 9.07 0.51
N PHE A 98 0.89 9.27 1.83
CA PHE A 98 -0.01 8.60 2.77
C PHE A 98 -1.07 9.56 3.28
N VAL A 99 -2.32 9.11 3.27
CA VAL A 99 -3.46 9.80 3.90
C VAL A 99 -4.18 8.79 4.79
N ASP A 100 -4.19 9.04 6.09
CA ASP A 100 -4.90 8.17 7.03
C ASP A 100 -6.41 8.26 6.78
N ILE A 101 -7.07 7.11 6.76
CA ILE A 101 -8.52 6.99 6.62
C ILE A 101 -9.10 6.25 7.82
N ALA A 102 -10.40 6.38 8.04
CA ALA A 102 -11.06 5.88 9.23
C ALA A 102 -10.81 4.39 9.53
N ARG A 103 -10.61 3.56 8.51
CA ARG A 103 -10.39 2.12 8.66
C ARG A 103 -9.02 1.64 8.16
N GLY A 104 -8.06 2.52 7.95
CA GLY A 104 -6.74 2.17 7.45
C GLY A 104 -5.98 3.34 6.84
N VAL A 105 -5.48 3.18 5.61
CA VAL A 105 -4.67 4.19 4.94
C VAL A 105 -4.91 4.18 3.42
N PHE A 106 -4.93 5.36 2.83
CA PHE A 106 -4.80 5.55 1.38
C PHE A 106 -3.34 5.83 1.06
N VAL A 107 -2.81 5.17 0.04
CA VAL A 107 -1.43 5.35 -0.41
C VAL A 107 -1.41 5.65 -1.90
N ARG A 108 -0.79 6.76 -2.29
CA ARG A 108 -0.48 7.03 -3.69
C ARG A 108 1.01 6.91 -3.90
N ILE A 109 1.40 6.06 -4.85
CA ILE A 109 2.79 5.86 -5.24
C ILE A 109 2.97 6.43 -6.64
N ARG A 110 3.92 7.36 -6.77
CA ARG A 110 4.34 7.94 -8.04
C ARG A 110 5.73 7.45 -8.38
N SER A 111 5.82 6.63 -9.41
CA SER A 111 7.06 6.03 -9.88
C SER A 111 7.50 6.62 -11.23
N PRO A 112 8.75 6.42 -11.63
CA PRO A 112 9.23 6.80 -12.96
C PRO A 112 8.35 6.27 -14.09
N LEU A 113 8.52 6.82 -15.28
CA LEU A 113 7.77 6.47 -16.50
C LEU A 113 6.27 6.73 -16.40
N GLY A 114 5.84 7.61 -15.48
CA GLY A 114 4.44 7.98 -15.31
C GLY A 114 3.56 6.88 -14.71
N VAL A 115 4.15 5.94 -13.97
CA VAL A 115 3.39 4.94 -13.21
C VAL A 115 2.83 5.58 -11.95
N VAL A 116 1.52 5.50 -11.78
CA VAL A 116 0.81 5.94 -10.57
C VAL A 116 -0.01 4.77 -10.06
N MET A 117 0.18 4.43 -8.79
CA MET A 117 -0.65 3.46 -8.09
C MET A 117 -1.38 4.16 -6.95
N GLU A 118 -2.68 3.97 -6.88
CA GLU A 118 -3.54 4.51 -5.83
C GLU A 118 -4.21 3.36 -5.13
N SER A 119 -3.80 3.08 -3.89
CA SER A 119 -4.30 1.96 -3.11
C SER A 119 -5.03 2.41 -1.86
N VAL A 120 -6.12 1.73 -1.57
CA VAL A 120 -6.85 1.80 -0.30
C VAL A 120 -6.55 0.51 0.46
N TRP A 121 -6.01 0.65 1.65
CA TRP A 121 -5.76 -0.44 2.58
C TRP A 121 -6.69 -0.29 3.77
N GLU A 122 -7.56 -1.27 3.98
CA GLU A 122 -8.59 -1.20 5.01
C GLU A 122 -8.72 -2.50 5.80
N VAL A 123 -9.11 -2.34 7.05
CA VAL A 123 -9.64 -3.41 7.89
C VAL A 123 -11.15 -3.44 7.72
N ARG A 124 -11.69 -4.52 7.15
CA ARG A 124 -13.12 -4.71 6.92
C ARG A 124 -13.65 -5.89 7.72
N GLU A 125 -14.93 -5.85 8.04
CA GLU A 125 -15.65 -7.03 8.52
C GLU A 125 -15.91 -7.98 7.36
N LYS A 126 -15.79 -9.29 7.60
CA LYS A 126 -16.20 -10.31 6.62
C LYS A 126 -17.67 -10.12 6.28
N GLY A 127 -17.97 -10.16 4.97
CA GLY A 127 -19.34 -10.05 4.48
C GLY A 127 -20.26 -11.12 5.03
N GLU A 128 -21.56 -10.88 4.98
CA GLU A 128 -22.62 -11.78 5.43
C GLU A 128 -22.50 -13.16 4.73
N GLY A 129 -22.46 -14.24 5.54
CA GLY A 129 -22.40 -15.63 5.07
C GLY A 129 -21.20 -16.45 5.53
N GLY A 130 -20.22 -15.85 6.21
CA GLY A 130 -19.07 -16.53 6.81
C GLY A 130 -19.01 -16.37 8.33
N ALA A 131 -18.11 -17.10 9.01
CA ALA A 131 -17.81 -16.85 10.41
C ALA A 131 -17.40 -15.40 10.60
N ALA A 132 -17.96 -14.72 11.63
CA ALA A 132 -17.62 -13.33 11.96
C ALA A 132 -16.10 -13.17 12.09
N GLY A 133 -15.53 -12.15 11.46
CA GLY A 133 -14.08 -11.91 11.48
C GLY A 133 -13.71 -10.63 10.74
N LEU A 134 -12.43 -10.32 10.78
CA LEU A 134 -11.87 -9.16 10.09
C LEU A 134 -11.03 -9.61 8.89
N GLU A 135 -10.93 -8.75 7.92
CA GLU A 135 -10.09 -8.90 6.73
C GLU A 135 -9.23 -7.66 6.49
N LEU A 136 -8.00 -7.90 6.11
CA LEU A 136 -7.14 -6.89 5.51
C LEU A 136 -7.43 -6.86 4.01
N VAL A 137 -7.89 -5.73 3.51
CA VAL A 137 -8.24 -5.52 2.11
C VAL A 137 -7.33 -4.47 1.50
N GLU A 138 -6.70 -4.81 0.38
CA GLU A 138 -5.97 -3.91 -0.49
C GLU A 138 -6.72 -3.76 -1.81
N ASP A 139 -7.01 -2.53 -2.20
CA ASP A 139 -7.70 -2.19 -3.45
C ASP A 139 -6.88 -1.16 -4.21
N ILE A 140 -6.26 -1.57 -5.32
CA ILE A 140 -5.29 -0.79 -6.09
C ILE A 140 -5.87 -0.38 -7.43
N VAL A 141 -5.70 0.89 -7.79
CA VAL A 141 -5.85 1.40 -9.16
C VAL A 141 -4.48 1.75 -9.70
N ILE A 142 -4.07 1.08 -10.77
CA ILE A 142 -2.81 1.31 -11.47
C ILE A 142 -3.10 2.13 -12.72
N THR A 143 -2.38 3.23 -12.90
CA THR A 143 -2.46 4.07 -14.11
C THR A 143 -1.05 4.26 -14.66
N CYS A 144 -0.82 3.86 -15.91
CA CYS A 144 0.45 4.05 -16.60
C CYS A 144 0.29 3.90 -18.12
N SER A 145 1.39 3.87 -18.87
CA SER A 145 1.34 3.61 -20.31
C SER A 145 0.83 2.19 -20.60
N ARG A 146 0.15 2.01 -21.75
CA ARG A 146 -0.33 0.69 -22.20
C ARG A 146 0.77 -0.36 -22.32
N LEU A 147 2.01 0.06 -22.53
CA LEU A 147 3.16 -0.86 -22.62
C LEU A 147 3.58 -1.42 -21.27
N LEU A 148 3.34 -0.69 -20.17
CA LEU A 148 3.78 -1.05 -18.82
C LEU A 148 2.68 -1.69 -17.98
N ILE A 149 1.41 -1.47 -18.28
CA ILE A 149 0.29 -1.86 -17.42
C ILE A 149 0.28 -3.35 -17.07
N GLY A 150 0.59 -4.21 -18.04
CA GLY A 150 0.66 -5.67 -17.83
C GLY A 150 1.78 -6.07 -16.86
N THR A 151 2.96 -5.48 -17.02
CA THR A 151 4.11 -5.74 -16.15
C THR A 151 3.86 -5.25 -14.73
N VAL A 152 3.40 -4.00 -14.57
CA VAL A 152 3.12 -3.41 -13.26
C VAL A 152 2.04 -4.21 -12.52
N LYS A 153 0.95 -4.56 -13.21
CA LYS A 153 -0.11 -5.41 -12.64
C LYS A 153 0.43 -6.76 -12.20
N SER A 154 1.22 -7.44 -13.02
CA SER A 154 1.82 -8.73 -12.70
C SER A 154 2.74 -8.65 -11.47
N THR A 155 3.49 -7.57 -11.32
CA THR A 155 4.34 -7.33 -10.14
C THR A 155 3.49 -7.19 -8.87
N CYS A 156 2.40 -6.43 -8.92
CA CYS A 156 1.46 -6.32 -7.80
C CYS A 156 0.85 -7.69 -7.45
N ASP A 157 0.36 -8.43 -8.46
CA ASP A 157 -0.26 -9.75 -8.27
C ASP A 157 0.72 -10.82 -7.73
N SER A 158 2.02 -10.66 -7.92
CA SER A 158 3.03 -11.62 -7.42
C SER A 158 3.60 -11.28 -6.05
N GLY A 159 3.60 -10.01 -5.65
CA GLY A 159 4.28 -9.52 -4.45
C GLY A 159 3.40 -9.38 -3.20
N TRP A 160 2.10 -9.24 -3.36
CA TRP A 160 1.17 -8.85 -2.29
C TRP A 160 1.14 -9.82 -1.09
N GLN A 161 1.25 -11.12 -1.34
CA GLN A 161 1.16 -12.13 -0.29
C GLN A 161 2.23 -11.96 0.78
N GLY A 162 3.47 -11.69 0.37
CA GLY A 162 4.58 -11.43 1.28
C GLY A 162 4.36 -10.21 2.15
N ILE A 163 3.81 -9.15 1.59
CA ILE A 163 3.49 -7.90 2.31
C ILE A 163 2.39 -8.17 3.35
N HIS A 164 1.28 -8.78 2.93
CA HIS A 164 0.17 -9.11 3.82
C HIS A 164 0.60 -10.04 4.96
N LEU A 165 1.37 -11.11 4.66
CA LEU A 165 1.88 -12.04 5.67
C LEU A 165 2.74 -11.32 6.70
N LYS A 166 3.62 -10.43 6.30
CA LYS A 166 4.48 -9.66 7.21
C LYS A 166 3.65 -8.77 8.14
N MET A 167 2.56 -8.17 7.62
CA MET A 167 1.62 -7.39 8.43
C MET A 167 0.87 -8.27 9.44
N ILE A 168 0.36 -9.42 9.01
CA ILE A 168 -0.35 -10.37 9.87
C ILE A 168 0.58 -10.93 10.96
N ASP A 169 1.79 -11.34 10.61
CA ASP A 169 2.78 -11.82 11.56
C ASP A 169 3.11 -10.76 12.64
N HIS A 170 3.22 -9.50 12.23
CA HIS A 170 3.46 -8.42 13.18
C HIS A 170 2.27 -8.24 14.15
N LEU A 171 1.03 -8.33 13.65
CA LEU A 171 -0.17 -8.25 14.48
C LEU A 171 -0.23 -9.37 15.52
N GLN A 172 0.16 -10.59 15.17
CA GLN A 172 0.18 -11.74 16.05
C GLN A 172 1.29 -11.67 17.10
N ASN A 173 2.50 -11.25 16.70
CA ASN A 173 3.67 -11.26 17.56
C ASN A 173 3.75 -10.05 18.51
N ALA A 174 3.06 -8.96 18.22
CA ALA A 174 3.01 -7.79 19.11
C ALA A 174 2.30 -8.09 20.45
N ASP A 175 1.46 -9.13 20.52
CA ASP A 175 0.79 -9.56 21.75
C ASP A 175 1.63 -10.57 22.57
N GLY A 176 2.66 -11.17 21.97
CA GLY A 176 3.51 -12.17 22.64
C GLY A 176 4.69 -11.61 23.43
N ARG A 177 4.83 -10.29 23.54
CA ARG A 177 5.89 -9.61 24.31
C ARG A 177 5.31 -8.66 25.35
N ALA A 178 4.41 -9.17 26.17
CA ALA A 178 3.98 -8.54 27.41
C ALA A 178 4.45 -9.36 28.61
#